data_6aec1701f1a710c58a5aeb7ff77f60ba
#
_entry.id   6aec1701f1a710c58a5aeb7ff77f60ba
#
_cell.length_a   1.000
_cell.length_b   1.000
_cell.length_c   1.000
_cell.angle_alpha   90.00
_cell.angle_beta   90.00
_cell.angle_gamma   90.00
#
_symmetry.space_group_name_H-M   'P 1'
#
loop_
_entity.id
_entity.type
_entity.pdbx_description
1 polymer ?
#
loop_
_entity_poly.entity_id
_entity_poly.type
_entity_poly.pdbx_seq_one_letter_code
_entity_poly.pdbx_strand_id
1 'polypeptide(L)'
;MKPETTDRKADRGRAFVGKPAVGLFAALLVAGCAAKDARVTYHDANMDFSLVQTVVVMPFTNLTTNTGAGDRVRDVVMTMLQATGSVYVIPPGEVARGVSRASVPEPRSPTPEEAVALCKMLKADAVLVGTVREYGEVRSGTSSANVISLSLSLMEAQTGRVVWSASSTQGGVKTATRLFGGGGQPMDVVTEDAVDDLLEKLFKK
;
A
#
# COMPACT_ATOMS: atom_id res chain seq x y z
N MET A 1 -96.15 -25.97 -10.06
CA MET A 1 -96.40 -25.18 -11.28
C MET A 1 -95.12 -24.44 -11.62
N LYS A 2 -94.48 -24.99 -12.60
CA LYS A 2 -93.61 -24.44 -13.65
C LYS A 2 -92.67 -23.25 -13.31
N PRO A 3 -91.69 -23.16 -14.14
CA PRO A 3 -90.22 -23.20 -13.92
C PRO A 3 -89.65 -21.85 -14.29
N GLU A 4 -88.38 -21.68 -14.21
CA GLU A 4 -87.61 -21.01 -15.30
C GLU A 4 -86.15 -20.87 -14.89
N THR A 5 -85.43 -21.48 -15.63
CA THR A 5 -84.39 -21.24 -16.61
C THR A 5 -83.20 -20.40 -16.11
N THR A 6 -82.17 -21.22 -16.14
CA THR A 6 -80.80 -21.00 -16.57
C THR A 6 -80.51 -19.65 -17.22
N ASP A 7 -79.48 -18.94 -16.76
CA ASP A 7 -78.53 -18.34 -17.71
C ASP A 7 -77.07 -18.35 -17.11
N ARG A 8 -76.22 -19.07 -17.84
CA ARG A 8 -74.75 -19.11 -17.64
C ARG A 8 -74.17 -17.91 -18.35
N LYS A 9 -73.56 -16.99 -17.58
CA LYS A 9 -72.68 -16.02 -18.18
C LYS A 9 -71.23 -16.32 -17.75
N ALA A 10 -70.51 -16.74 -18.76
CA ALA A 10 -69.08 -17.04 -18.68
C ALA A 10 -68.30 -15.73 -18.34
N ASP A 11 -67.66 -15.74 -17.20
CA ASP A 11 -66.70 -14.69 -16.84
C ASP A 11 -65.34 -15.09 -17.38
N ARG A 12 -64.90 -14.29 -18.37
CA ARG A 12 -63.57 -14.43 -19.00
C ARG A 12 -62.52 -13.92 -18.06
N GLY A 13 -61.75 -14.82 -17.51
CA GLY A 13 -60.54 -14.48 -16.77
C GLY A 13 -59.61 -13.60 -17.60
N ARG A 14 -59.42 -12.35 -17.17
CA ARG A 14 -58.32 -11.51 -17.63
C ARG A 14 -57.08 -11.91 -16.87
N ALA A 15 -56.20 -12.65 -17.53
CA ALA A 15 -54.84 -12.85 -17.08
C ALA A 15 -54.13 -11.50 -16.99
N PHE A 16 -53.78 -11.08 -15.76
CA PHE A 16 -52.96 -9.92 -15.51
C PHE A 16 -51.49 -10.34 -15.74
N VAL A 17 -51.00 -10.06 -16.91
CA VAL A 17 -49.59 -10.21 -17.22
C VAL A 17 -48.82 -9.10 -16.53
N GLY A 18 -48.34 -9.38 -15.31
CA GLY A 18 -47.42 -8.54 -14.61
C GLY A 18 -46.06 -8.55 -15.30
N LYS A 19 -45.59 -7.39 -15.69
CA LYS A 19 -44.26 -7.16 -16.29
C LYS A 19 -43.18 -7.18 -15.20
N PRO A 20 -42.31 -8.19 -15.07
CA PRO A 20 -41.15 -8.14 -14.17
C PRO A 20 -39.87 -7.69 -14.89
N ALA A 21 -39.96 -6.80 -15.89
CA ALA A 21 -38.79 -6.46 -16.71
C ALA A 21 -38.07 -5.17 -16.28
N VAL A 22 -38.61 -4.40 -15.33
CA VAL A 22 -37.99 -3.12 -14.92
C VAL A 22 -37.07 -3.26 -13.71
N GLY A 23 -37.24 -4.31 -12.90
CA GLY A 23 -36.43 -4.51 -11.69
C GLY A 23 -35.02 -5.06 -11.96
N LEU A 24 -34.77 -5.72 -13.09
CA LEU A 24 -33.49 -6.39 -13.37
C LEU A 24 -32.44 -5.42 -13.96
N PHE A 25 -32.84 -4.29 -14.52
CA PHE A 25 -31.92 -3.33 -15.13
C PHE A 25 -31.29 -2.35 -14.12
N ALA A 26 -31.90 -2.16 -12.96
CA ALA A 26 -31.37 -1.30 -11.91
C ALA A 26 -30.24 -1.95 -11.08
N ALA A 27 -30.17 -3.29 -11.08
CA ALA A 27 -29.15 -4.02 -10.31
C ALA A 27 -27.77 -4.12 -11.01
N LEU A 28 -27.72 -3.83 -12.33
CA LEU A 28 -26.45 -3.97 -13.10
C LEU A 28 -25.57 -2.71 -13.09
N LEU A 29 -26.05 -1.57 -12.55
CA LEU A 29 -25.28 -0.31 -12.57
C LEU A 29 -24.43 -0.06 -11.33
N VAL A 30 -24.44 -0.95 -10.33
CA VAL A 30 -23.65 -0.80 -9.11
C VAL A 30 -22.33 -1.62 -9.13
N ALA A 31 -22.09 -2.42 -10.18
CA ALA A 31 -20.87 -3.23 -10.33
C ALA A 31 -19.68 -2.45 -10.95
N GLY A 32 -19.74 -1.13 -11.05
CA GLY A 32 -18.71 -0.32 -11.65
C GLY A 32 -17.91 0.45 -10.61
N CYS A 33 -16.61 0.18 -10.56
CA CYS A 33 -15.54 0.88 -9.84
C CYS A 33 -15.17 0.35 -8.45
N ALA A 34 -14.94 -0.95 -8.31
CA ALA A 34 -13.79 -1.35 -7.51
C ALA A 34 -12.54 -1.08 -8.38
N ALA A 35 -12.01 0.13 -8.33
CA ALA A 35 -10.65 0.38 -8.80
C ALA A 35 -9.77 -0.55 -7.97
N LYS A 36 -9.34 -1.67 -8.56
CA LYS A 36 -8.22 -2.44 -8.03
C LYS A 36 -7.07 -1.45 -8.00
N ASP A 37 -6.68 -1.01 -6.82
CA ASP A 37 -5.35 -0.42 -6.62
C ASP A 37 -4.39 -1.39 -7.28
N ALA A 38 -3.81 -0.97 -8.38
CA ALA A 38 -2.78 -1.74 -9.06
C ALA A 38 -1.60 -1.76 -8.09
N ARG A 39 -1.55 -2.82 -7.25
CA ARG A 39 -0.47 -3.03 -6.29
C ARG A 39 0.78 -3.29 -7.11
N VAL A 40 1.52 -2.22 -7.40
CA VAL A 40 2.80 -2.33 -8.07
C VAL A 40 3.77 -2.93 -7.07
N THR A 41 3.99 -4.23 -7.20
CA THR A 41 4.97 -4.98 -6.41
C THR A 41 5.80 -5.80 -7.37
N TYR A 42 7.11 -5.66 -7.26
CA TYR A 42 8.09 -6.47 -7.99
C TYR A 42 8.75 -7.45 -7.01
N HIS A 43 8.80 -8.72 -7.39
CA HIS A 43 9.58 -9.77 -6.74
C HIS A 43 10.42 -10.45 -7.80
N ASP A 44 11.71 -10.59 -7.57
CA ASP A 44 12.57 -11.44 -8.40
C ASP A 44 12.25 -12.91 -8.07
N ALA A 45 11.79 -13.66 -9.09
CA ALA A 45 11.40 -15.06 -8.94
C ALA A 45 12.59 -15.99 -8.62
N ASN A 46 13.82 -15.54 -8.85
CA ASN A 46 15.03 -16.32 -8.60
C ASN A 46 15.64 -16.04 -7.22
N MET A 47 15.10 -15.05 -6.47
CA MET A 47 15.58 -14.70 -5.14
C MET A 47 14.90 -15.53 -4.06
N ASP A 48 15.69 -16.18 -3.22
CA ASP A 48 15.20 -16.80 -1.99
C ASP A 48 15.25 -15.77 -0.85
N PHE A 49 14.10 -15.17 -0.57
CA PHE A 49 13.96 -14.17 0.50
C PHE A 49 14.17 -14.75 1.90
N SER A 50 14.11 -16.07 2.08
CA SER A 50 14.38 -16.70 3.37
C SER A 50 15.85 -16.61 3.81
N LEU A 51 16.74 -16.34 2.86
CA LEU A 51 18.16 -16.12 3.12
C LEU A 51 18.49 -14.69 3.61
N VAL A 52 17.54 -13.76 3.51
CA VAL A 52 17.71 -12.39 4.00
C VAL A 52 17.44 -12.36 5.51
N GLN A 53 18.50 -12.38 6.30
CA GLN A 53 18.42 -12.36 7.76
C GLN A 53 18.89 -11.03 8.37
N THR A 54 19.74 -10.30 7.66
CA THR A 54 20.31 -9.03 8.14
C THR A 54 20.16 -7.96 7.09
N VAL A 55 19.51 -6.84 7.46
CA VAL A 55 19.16 -5.76 6.53
C VAL A 55 19.77 -4.43 6.99
N VAL A 56 20.38 -3.72 6.04
CA VAL A 56 20.76 -2.31 6.16
C VAL A 56 19.60 -1.45 5.68
N VAL A 57 19.07 -0.57 6.51
CA VAL A 57 18.09 0.44 6.08
C VAL A 57 18.80 1.77 5.85
N MET A 58 18.88 2.20 4.58
CA MET A 58 19.54 3.45 4.19
C MET A 58 18.71 4.69 4.59
N PRO A 59 19.32 5.88 4.64
CA PRO A 59 18.56 7.12 4.70
C PRO A 59 17.59 7.23 3.52
N PHE A 60 16.35 7.64 3.76
CA PHE A 60 15.35 7.71 2.71
C PHE A 60 15.43 9.01 1.91
N THR A 61 15.18 8.91 0.61
CA THR A 61 14.96 10.08 -0.24
C THR A 61 13.63 10.73 0.13
N ASN A 62 13.66 12.04 0.37
CA ASN A 62 12.48 12.82 0.71
C ASN A 62 12.17 13.81 -0.41
N LEU A 63 11.05 13.60 -1.10
CA LEU A 63 10.54 14.45 -2.19
C LEU A 63 9.44 15.41 -1.71
N THR A 64 9.19 15.45 -0.39
CA THR A 64 8.12 16.27 0.19
C THR A 64 8.65 17.61 0.70
N THR A 65 7.75 18.53 0.98
CA THR A 65 8.08 19.82 1.62
C THR A 65 8.35 19.68 3.12
N ASN A 66 8.00 18.55 3.75
CA ASN A 66 8.31 18.28 5.15
C ASN A 66 9.74 17.73 5.27
N THR A 67 10.68 18.56 5.67
CA THR A 67 12.11 18.22 5.69
C THR A 67 12.48 17.01 6.56
N GLY A 68 11.68 16.70 7.58
CA GLY A 68 11.90 15.55 8.48
C GLY A 68 11.16 14.27 8.05
N ALA A 69 10.40 14.27 6.94
CA ALA A 69 9.57 13.12 6.57
C ALA A 69 10.39 11.86 6.29
N GLY A 70 11.51 11.99 5.57
CA GLY A 70 12.38 10.85 5.26
C GLY A 70 12.89 10.13 6.50
N ASP A 71 13.37 10.88 7.49
CA ASP A 71 13.93 10.31 8.72
C ASP A 71 12.83 9.67 9.60
N ARG A 72 11.68 10.35 9.74
CA ARG A 72 10.54 9.82 10.51
C ARG A 72 10.00 8.53 9.93
N VAL A 73 9.78 8.50 8.61
CA VAL A 73 9.26 7.31 7.93
C VAL A 73 10.29 6.16 8.00
N ARG A 74 11.58 6.46 7.84
CA ARG A 74 12.64 5.47 8.01
C ARG A 74 12.64 4.85 9.40
N ASP A 75 12.47 5.65 10.43
CA ASP A 75 12.41 5.19 11.82
C ASP A 75 11.23 4.24 12.06
N VAL A 76 10.04 4.59 11.54
CA VAL A 76 8.86 3.72 11.58
C VAL A 76 9.12 2.41 10.83
N VAL A 77 9.70 2.46 9.61
CA VAL A 77 10.06 1.26 8.84
C VAL A 77 11.01 0.36 9.63
N MET A 78 12.05 0.92 10.23
CA MET A 78 13.03 0.16 11.02
C MET A 78 12.37 -0.50 12.24
N THR A 79 11.54 0.23 12.95
CA THR A 79 10.84 -0.26 14.14
C THR A 79 9.88 -1.40 13.78
N MET A 80 9.06 -1.22 12.76
CA MET A 80 8.10 -2.23 12.32
C MET A 80 8.79 -3.45 11.72
N LEU A 81 9.86 -3.26 10.93
CA LEU A 81 10.65 -4.35 10.37
C LEU A 81 11.30 -5.20 11.48
N GLN A 82 11.84 -4.56 12.53
CA GLN A 82 12.36 -5.26 13.72
C GLN A 82 11.24 -6.02 14.45
N ALA A 83 10.05 -5.42 14.57
CA ALA A 83 8.92 -6.02 15.26
C ALA A 83 8.40 -7.31 14.57
N THR A 84 8.66 -7.48 13.26
CA THR A 84 8.33 -8.75 12.57
C THR A 84 9.11 -9.94 13.11
N GLY A 85 10.28 -9.71 13.72
CA GLY A 85 11.20 -10.76 14.14
C GLY A 85 11.80 -11.59 13.00
N SER A 86 11.51 -11.23 11.75
CA SER A 86 11.95 -11.99 10.57
C SER A 86 13.39 -11.69 10.18
N VAL A 87 13.86 -10.45 10.45
CA VAL A 87 15.20 -9.99 10.07
C VAL A 87 15.82 -9.16 11.20
N TYR A 88 17.15 -9.17 11.25
CA TYR A 88 17.91 -8.23 12.07
C TYR A 88 18.16 -6.95 11.29
N VAL A 89 17.77 -5.82 11.86
CA VAL A 89 18.02 -4.48 11.27
C VAL A 89 19.26 -3.88 11.88
N ILE A 90 20.26 -3.55 11.05
CA ILE A 90 21.50 -2.95 11.51
C ILE A 90 21.23 -1.56 12.08
N PRO A 91 21.75 -1.24 13.29
CA PRO A 91 21.53 0.05 13.93
C PRO A 91 21.98 1.23 13.07
N PRO A 92 21.25 2.38 13.07
CA PRO A 92 21.56 3.55 12.22
C PRO A 92 22.98 4.07 12.37
N GLY A 93 23.54 4.05 13.58
CA GLY A 93 24.90 4.47 13.83
C GLY A 93 25.96 3.57 13.19
N GLU A 94 25.69 2.28 13.05
CA GLU A 94 26.57 1.35 12.32
C GLU A 94 26.45 1.56 10.80
N VAL A 95 25.23 1.76 10.32
CA VAL A 95 25.00 2.12 8.91
C VAL A 95 25.75 3.40 8.56
N ALA A 96 25.66 4.46 9.37
CA ALA A 96 26.36 5.72 9.12
C ALA A 96 27.89 5.52 9.07
N ARG A 97 28.45 4.71 9.98
CA ARG A 97 29.89 4.37 9.96
C ARG A 97 30.27 3.55 8.73
N GLY A 98 29.41 2.59 8.33
CA GLY A 98 29.61 1.79 7.13
C GLY A 98 29.61 2.65 5.87
N VAL A 99 28.62 3.53 5.71
CA VAL A 99 28.50 4.48 4.60
C VAL A 99 29.76 5.35 4.48
N SER A 100 30.24 5.91 5.61
CA SER A 100 31.46 6.72 5.63
C SER A 100 32.71 5.92 5.21
N ARG A 101 32.88 4.69 5.71
CA ARG A 101 34.04 3.84 5.39
C ARG A 101 33.99 3.30 3.97
N ALA A 102 32.81 3.00 3.45
CA ALA A 102 32.61 2.55 2.07
C ALA A 102 32.68 3.72 1.07
N SER A 103 32.81 4.96 1.57
CA SER A 103 32.83 6.18 0.77
C SER A 103 31.65 6.29 -0.20
N VAL A 104 30.43 5.98 0.28
CA VAL A 104 29.19 6.12 -0.47
C VAL A 104 28.80 7.59 -0.53
N PRO A 105 28.90 8.27 -1.69
CA PRO A 105 28.72 9.72 -1.78
C PRO A 105 27.24 10.13 -1.65
N GLU A 106 26.32 9.29 -2.12
CA GLU A 106 24.87 9.53 -2.02
C GLU A 106 24.18 8.36 -1.32
N PRO A 107 24.13 8.36 0.02
CA PRO A 107 23.55 7.24 0.77
C PRO A 107 22.06 7.00 0.54
N ARG A 108 21.32 8.00 0.03
CA ARG A 108 19.89 7.85 -0.28
C ARG A 108 19.64 7.07 -1.56
N SER A 109 20.66 6.98 -2.44
CA SER A 109 20.56 6.32 -3.74
C SER A 109 21.88 5.61 -4.07
N PRO A 110 22.27 4.58 -3.29
CA PRO A 110 23.51 3.85 -3.54
C PRO A 110 23.48 3.14 -4.90
N THR A 111 24.63 3.06 -5.57
CA THR A 111 24.79 2.22 -6.75
C THR A 111 24.80 0.74 -6.37
N PRO A 112 24.62 -0.20 -7.32
CA PRO A 112 24.75 -1.63 -7.05
C PRO A 112 26.08 -2.00 -6.40
N GLU A 113 27.18 -1.44 -6.87
CA GLU A 113 28.53 -1.69 -6.37
C GLU A 113 28.70 -1.18 -4.93
N GLU A 114 28.13 -0.02 -4.63
CA GLU A 114 28.13 0.57 -3.28
C GLU A 114 27.29 -0.27 -2.31
N ALA A 115 26.14 -0.75 -2.76
CA ALA A 115 25.29 -1.64 -1.98
C ALA A 115 26.03 -2.95 -1.63
N VAL A 116 26.69 -3.59 -2.60
CA VAL A 116 27.52 -4.79 -2.39
C VAL A 116 28.67 -4.51 -1.42
N ALA A 117 29.40 -3.40 -1.58
CA ALA A 117 30.49 -3.03 -0.71
C ALA A 117 30.01 -2.79 0.73
N LEU A 118 28.87 -2.12 0.89
CA LEU A 118 28.26 -1.85 2.19
C LEU A 118 27.79 -3.14 2.88
N CYS A 119 27.11 -4.04 2.15
CA CYS A 119 26.69 -5.33 2.66
C CYS A 119 27.88 -6.17 3.13
N LYS A 120 28.94 -6.24 2.32
CA LYS A 120 30.16 -6.97 2.68
C LYS A 120 30.81 -6.40 3.96
N MET A 121 30.86 -5.09 4.11
CA MET A 121 31.45 -4.41 5.25
C MET A 121 30.64 -4.62 6.54
N LEU A 122 29.31 -4.53 6.44
CA LEU A 122 28.39 -4.64 7.57
C LEU A 122 27.91 -6.08 7.82
N LYS A 123 28.32 -7.04 6.99
CA LYS A 123 27.87 -8.44 7.01
C LYS A 123 26.33 -8.53 6.91
N ALA A 124 25.77 -7.77 5.99
CA ALA A 124 24.33 -7.74 5.71
C ALA A 124 24.00 -8.54 4.47
N ASP A 125 22.77 -9.03 4.39
CA ASP A 125 22.28 -9.83 3.26
C ASP A 125 21.55 -8.95 2.23
N ALA A 126 21.07 -7.78 2.66
CA ALA A 126 20.38 -6.84 1.78
C ALA A 126 20.46 -5.39 2.27
N VAL A 127 20.25 -4.47 1.32
CA VAL A 127 20.10 -3.02 1.57
C VAL A 127 18.67 -2.62 1.22
N LEU A 128 17.95 -2.00 2.15
CA LEU A 128 16.64 -1.41 1.95
C LEU A 128 16.81 0.09 1.70
N VAL A 129 16.32 0.55 0.55
CA VAL A 129 16.23 1.96 0.18
C VAL A 129 14.78 2.40 0.11
N GLY A 130 14.50 3.66 0.42
CA GLY A 130 13.14 4.19 0.44
C GLY A 130 13.03 5.59 -0.14
N THR A 131 11.85 5.91 -0.68
CA THR A 131 11.51 7.25 -1.18
C THR A 131 10.15 7.66 -0.66
N VAL A 132 10.10 8.75 0.10
CA VAL A 132 8.87 9.41 0.54
C VAL A 132 8.47 10.44 -0.50
N ARG A 133 7.34 10.22 -1.20
CA ARG A 133 6.83 11.07 -2.28
C ARG A 133 5.83 12.10 -1.78
N GLU A 134 4.98 11.68 -0.84
CA GLU A 134 3.98 12.55 -0.21
C GLU A 134 4.01 12.32 1.30
N TYR A 135 3.92 13.38 2.08
CA TYR A 135 3.84 13.33 3.53
C TYR A 135 3.28 14.65 4.04
N GLY A 136 1.99 14.69 4.35
CA GLY A 136 1.34 15.90 4.82
C GLY A 136 -0.17 15.85 4.72
N GLU A 137 -0.78 17.00 4.96
CA GLU A 137 -2.23 17.19 4.86
C GLU A 137 -2.62 17.56 3.44
N VAL A 138 -3.61 16.85 2.88
CA VAL A 138 -4.26 17.21 1.63
C VAL A 138 -5.68 17.71 1.89
N ARG A 139 -6.12 18.72 1.13
CA ARG A 139 -7.43 19.33 1.25
C ARG A 139 -8.27 19.07 0.01
N SER A 140 -9.55 18.78 0.22
CA SER A 140 -10.54 18.64 -0.84
C SER A 140 -11.86 19.27 -0.40
N GLY A 141 -12.14 20.47 -0.90
CA GLY A 141 -13.24 21.30 -0.43
C GLY A 141 -13.05 21.70 1.04
N THR A 142 -14.03 21.40 1.88
CA THR A 142 -14.01 21.67 3.32
C THR A 142 -13.36 20.56 4.16
N SER A 143 -12.97 19.45 3.54
CA SER A 143 -12.39 18.30 4.23
C SER A 143 -10.86 18.28 4.05
N SER A 144 -10.14 17.91 5.11
CA SER A 144 -8.71 17.67 5.08
C SER A 144 -8.38 16.29 5.63
N ALA A 145 -7.28 15.70 5.16
CA ALA A 145 -6.79 14.42 5.64
C ALA A 145 -5.28 14.30 5.42
N ASN A 146 -4.62 13.58 6.31
CA ASN A 146 -3.22 13.23 6.13
C ASN A 146 -3.08 12.20 5.01
N VAL A 147 -1.97 12.28 4.27
CA VAL A 147 -1.58 11.34 3.22
C VAL A 147 -0.09 11.06 3.31
N ILE A 148 0.26 9.81 3.06
CA ILE A 148 1.63 9.38 2.79
C ILE A 148 1.66 8.59 1.48
N SER A 149 2.72 8.80 0.68
CA SER A 149 3.08 7.93 -0.43
C SER A 149 4.54 7.52 -0.28
N LEU A 150 4.78 6.22 -0.14
CA LEU A 150 6.08 5.63 0.16
C LEU A 150 6.39 4.52 -0.84
N SER A 151 7.64 4.46 -1.30
CA SER A 151 8.19 3.32 -2.04
C SER A 151 9.37 2.76 -1.30
N LEU A 152 9.48 1.44 -1.28
CA LEU A 152 10.64 0.72 -0.77
C LEU A 152 11.19 -0.20 -1.86
N SER A 153 12.50 -0.41 -1.85
CA SER A 153 13.19 -1.38 -2.70
C SER A 153 14.27 -2.08 -1.90
N LEU A 154 14.40 -3.39 -2.12
CA LEU A 154 15.42 -4.25 -1.50
C LEU A 154 16.46 -4.63 -2.55
N MET A 155 17.72 -4.36 -2.25
CA MET A 155 18.88 -4.72 -3.06
C MET A 155 19.62 -5.87 -2.39
N GLU A 156 19.92 -6.92 -3.13
CA GLU A 156 20.65 -8.08 -2.58
C GLU A 156 22.15 -7.81 -2.42
N ALA A 157 22.78 -8.48 -1.46
CA ALA A 157 24.18 -8.29 -1.12
C ALA A 157 25.17 -8.79 -2.18
N GLN A 158 24.80 -9.75 -3.02
CA GLN A 158 25.72 -10.40 -3.94
C GLN A 158 25.96 -9.59 -5.22
N THR A 159 24.89 -9.07 -5.79
CA THR A 159 24.94 -8.35 -7.09
C THR A 159 24.55 -6.89 -6.99
N GLY A 160 23.99 -6.45 -5.87
CA GLY A 160 23.43 -5.10 -5.69
C GLY A 160 22.15 -4.85 -6.51
N ARG A 161 21.57 -5.89 -7.13
CA ARG A 161 20.35 -5.76 -7.90
C ARG A 161 19.14 -5.59 -7.00
N VAL A 162 18.17 -4.83 -7.48
CA VAL A 162 16.85 -4.76 -6.83
C VAL A 162 16.14 -6.09 -7.04
N VAL A 163 15.85 -6.78 -5.95
CA VAL A 163 15.16 -8.08 -5.95
C VAL A 163 13.70 -7.96 -5.51
N TRP A 164 13.36 -6.86 -4.85
CA TRP A 164 11.99 -6.52 -4.48
C TRP A 164 11.78 -5.01 -4.52
N SER A 165 10.59 -4.61 -4.93
CA SER A 165 10.16 -3.21 -4.87
C SER A 165 8.65 -3.13 -4.75
N ALA A 166 8.16 -2.25 -3.89
CA ALA A 166 6.74 -1.98 -3.74
C ALA A 166 6.48 -0.52 -3.40
N SER A 167 5.24 -0.09 -3.61
CA SER A 167 4.75 1.22 -3.18
C SER A 167 3.44 1.10 -2.43
N SER A 168 3.22 2.04 -1.51
CA SER A 168 1.99 2.21 -0.76
C SER A 168 1.62 3.68 -0.69
N THR A 169 0.32 3.95 -0.80
CA THR A 169 -0.25 5.27 -0.55
C THR A 169 -1.43 5.10 0.39
N GLN A 170 -1.37 5.74 1.55
CA GLN A 170 -2.38 5.64 2.59
C GLN A 170 -2.90 7.01 3.00
N GLY A 171 -4.11 7.03 3.59
CA GLY A 171 -4.77 8.27 3.99
C GLY A 171 -5.57 8.92 2.87
N GLY A 172 -5.58 10.25 2.85
CA GLY A 172 -6.35 11.05 1.89
C GLY A 172 -7.82 11.21 2.26
N VAL A 173 -8.52 12.09 1.54
CA VAL A 173 -9.93 12.41 1.79
C VAL A 173 -10.82 11.35 1.15
N LYS A 174 -11.38 10.45 1.97
CA LYS A 174 -12.31 9.41 1.53
C LYS A 174 -13.67 10.00 1.15
N THR A 175 -14.40 9.35 0.24
CA THR A 175 -15.74 9.79 -0.22
C THR A 175 -16.73 9.92 0.95
N ALA A 176 -16.68 9.01 1.93
CA ALA A 176 -17.50 9.09 3.12
C ALA A 176 -17.21 10.35 3.96
N THR A 177 -15.93 10.72 4.12
CA THR A 177 -15.52 11.94 4.82
C THR A 177 -16.02 13.22 4.11
N ARG A 178 -16.07 13.20 2.78
CA ARG A 178 -16.64 14.33 1.99
C ARG A 178 -18.15 14.50 2.20
N LEU A 179 -18.88 13.40 2.36
CA LEU A 179 -20.34 13.41 2.45
C LEU A 179 -20.86 13.64 3.88
N PHE A 180 -20.17 13.08 4.87
CA PHE A 180 -20.64 13.06 6.25
C PHE A 180 -19.79 13.91 7.22
N GLY A 181 -18.74 14.54 6.70
CA GLY A 181 -17.76 15.24 7.53
C GLY A 181 -16.88 14.24 8.31
N GLY A 182 -15.84 14.75 8.92
CA GLY A 182 -14.89 13.98 9.73
C GLY A 182 -13.45 14.39 9.40
N GLY A 183 -12.55 14.31 10.37
CA GLY A 183 -11.11 14.46 10.19
C GLY A 183 -10.50 13.19 9.60
N GLY A 184 -9.37 13.35 8.87
CA GLY A 184 -8.53 12.22 8.48
C GLY A 184 -7.86 11.58 9.70
N GLN A 185 -7.31 10.38 9.52
CA GLN A 185 -6.48 9.73 10.53
C GLN A 185 -5.25 10.57 10.87
N PRO A 186 -4.71 10.47 12.11
CA PRO A 186 -3.41 11.06 12.48
C PRO A 186 -2.30 10.59 11.54
N MET A 187 -1.23 11.40 11.38
CA MET A 187 -0.17 11.11 10.41
C MET A 187 0.66 9.88 10.80
N ASP A 188 0.83 9.62 12.08
CA ASP A 188 1.48 8.42 12.61
C ASP A 188 0.74 7.14 12.20
N VAL A 189 -0.58 7.09 12.41
CA VAL A 189 -1.42 5.95 12.01
C VAL A 189 -1.35 5.72 10.49
N VAL A 190 -1.47 6.79 9.70
CA VAL A 190 -1.38 6.69 8.23
C VAL A 190 0.00 6.21 7.78
N THR A 191 1.05 6.58 8.52
CA THR A 191 2.42 6.14 8.24
C THR A 191 2.60 4.66 8.58
N GLU A 192 2.12 4.23 9.73
CA GLU A 192 2.14 2.81 10.13
C GLU A 192 1.34 1.94 9.17
N ASP A 193 0.14 2.35 8.76
CA ASP A 193 -0.68 1.65 7.75
C ASP A 193 0.07 1.49 6.41
N ALA A 194 0.82 2.52 5.98
CA ALA A 194 1.58 2.46 4.74
C ALA A 194 2.78 1.50 4.83
N VAL A 195 3.46 1.50 5.98
CA VAL A 195 4.59 0.61 6.23
C VAL A 195 4.11 -0.84 6.37
N ASP A 196 3.01 -1.07 7.09
CA ASP A 196 2.42 -2.41 7.25
C ASP A 196 2.04 -3.02 5.89
N ASP A 197 1.36 -2.27 5.02
CA ASP A 197 1.04 -2.70 3.65
C ASP A 197 2.31 -3.07 2.84
N LEU A 198 3.42 -2.34 3.03
CA LEU A 198 4.68 -2.65 2.37
C LEU A 198 5.37 -3.89 2.95
N LEU A 199 5.38 -4.04 4.27
CA LEU A 199 5.95 -5.23 4.91
C LEU A 199 5.13 -6.48 4.62
N GLU A 200 3.79 -6.38 4.58
CA GLU A 200 2.96 -7.47 4.09
C GLU A 200 3.34 -7.90 2.67
N LYS A 201 3.58 -6.92 1.77
CA LYS A 201 4.01 -7.19 0.38
C LYS A 201 5.40 -7.82 0.32
N LEU A 202 6.30 -7.49 1.24
CA LEU A 202 7.65 -8.06 1.29
C LEU A 202 7.63 -9.52 1.76
N PHE A 203 6.84 -9.84 2.79
CA PHE A 203 6.82 -11.16 3.41
C PHE A 203 5.73 -12.09 2.87
N LYS A 204 4.77 -11.57 2.10
CA LYS A 204 3.76 -12.39 1.43
C LYS A 204 4.36 -13.06 0.20
N LYS A 205 4.40 -14.39 0.21
CA LYS A 205 4.71 -15.21 -0.98
C LYS A 205 3.53 -15.30 -1.92
#